data_92fa9bd1813ec8c9b37245614800cdd4
#
_entry.id   92fa9bd1813ec8c9b37245614800cdd4
#
_cell.length_a   1.000
_cell.length_b   1.000
_cell.length_c   1.000
_cell.angle_alpha   90.00
_cell.angle_beta   90.00
_cell.angle_gamma   90.00
#
_symmetry.space_group_name_H-M   'P 1'
#
loop_
_entity.id
_entity.type
_entity.pdbx_description
1 polymer ?
#
loop_
_entity_poly.entity_id
_entity_poly.type
_entity_poly.pdbx_seq_one_letter_code
_entity_poly.pdbx_strand_id
1 'polypeptide(L)'
;VDAVLSKEYDFEVRYDPSSSFETRLQSTINHMNAGYEKHKLIMFMTVSKMWKYRFLKENYLMYQDIIKNKTEEILPEVLNFDTESRHLFHASLAFAMWTRLQGQKLNNDQITKAMLRQCILIANDNR
;
A
#
# COMPACT_ATOMS: atom_id res chain seq x y z
N VAL A 1 -7.20 2.51 18.92
CA VAL A 1 -6.45 2.07 17.72
C VAL A 1 -7.39 1.97 16.54
N ASP A 2 -8.54 1.32 16.68
CA ASP A 2 -9.54 1.23 15.64
C ASP A 2 -10.02 2.61 15.16
N ALA A 3 -10.32 3.50 16.11
CA ALA A 3 -10.80 4.83 15.78
C ALA A 3 -9.75 5.65 15.03
N VAL A 4 -8.48 5.46 15.36
CA VAL A 4 -7.37 6.14 14.68
C VAL A 4 -7.19 5.60 13.26
N LEU A 5 -7.15 4.27 13.11
CA LEU A 5 -6.97 3.64 11.81
C LEU A 5 -8.15 3.90 10.87
N SER A 6 -9.40 3.89 11.39
CA SER A 6 -10.58 4.08 10.57
C SER A 6 -10.89 5.55 10.27
N LYS A 7 -10.58 6.49 11.19
CA LYS A 7 -10.88 7.91 11.02
C LYS A 7 -9.75 8.70 10.38
N GLU A 8 -8.50 8.39 10.73
CA GLU A 8 -7.35 9.13 10.22
C GLU A 8 -6.78 8.50 8.94
N TYR A 9 -7.11 7.25 8.70
CA TYR A 9 -6.67 6.57 7.50
C TYR A 9 -7.71 6.69 6.41
N ASP A 10 -7.78 7.87 5.85
CA ASP A 10 -8.63 8.15 4.71
C ASP A 10 -7.91 7.69 3.44
N PHE A 11 -8.35 6.57 2.88
CA PHE A 11 -7.80 6.07 1.62
C PHE A 11 -8.57 6.65 0.44
N GLU A 12 -8.67 7.97 0.43
CA GLU A 12 -9.30 8.71 -0.67
C GLU A 12 -8.21 9.25 -1.59
N VAL A 13 -7.85 8.47 -2.60
CA VAL A 13 -6.86 8.87 -3.60
C VAL A 13 -7.53 9.73 -4.65
N ARG A 14 -6.98 10.91 -4.89
CA ARG A 14 -7.41 11.75 -6.01
C ARG A 14 -6.73 11.26 -7.28
N TYR A 15 -7.53 10.85 -8.25
CA TYR A 15 -7.02 10.36 -9.52
C TYR A 15 -8.03 10.62 -10.63
N ASP A 16 -7.53 10.67 -11.86
CA ASP A 16 -8.35 10.77 -13.05
C ASP A 16 -8.58 9.36 -13.61
N PRO A 17 -9.83 8.85 -13.62
CA PRO A 17 -10.11 7.50 -14.15
C PRO A 17 -9.70 7.31 -15.61
N SER A 18 -9.62 8.39 -16.39
CA SER A 18 -9.22 8.32 -17.80
C SER A 18 -7.71 8.36 -18.00
N SER A 19 -6.94 8.59 -16.95
CA SER A 19 -5.48 8.62 -17.04
C SER A 19 -4.89 7.23 -17.22
N SER A 20 -3.61 7.16 -17.57
CA SER A 20 -2.91 5.89 -17.76
C SER A 20 -2.82 5.11 -16.45
N PHE A 21 -2.63 3.79 -16.58
CA PHE A 21 -2.37 2.93 -15.43
C PHE A 21 -1.21 3.45 -14.58
N GLU A 22 -0.11 3.83 -15.22
CA GLU A 22 1.09 4.35 -14.54
C GLU A 22 0.78 5.62 -13.74
N THR A 23 0.02 6.54 -14.32
CA THR A 23 -0.34 7.79 -13.64
C THR A 23 -1.22 7.52 -12.42
N ARG A 24 -2.20 6.63 -12.54
CA ARG A 24 -3.07 6.24 -11.42
C ARG A 24 -2.27 5.50 -10.35
N LEU A 25 -1.36 4.62 -10.75
CA LEU A 25 -0.48 3.91 -9.84
C LEU A 25 0.41 4.88 -9.05
N GLN A 26 1.00 5.85 -9.72
CA GLN A 26 1.84 6.84 -9.06
C GLN A 26 1.04 7.66 -8.03
N SER A 27 -0.17 8.07 -8.37
CA SER A 27 -1.05 8.78 -7.43
C SER A 27 -1.35 7.93 -6.20
N THR A 28 -1.60 6.63 -6.41
CA THR A 28 -1.89 5.68 -5.34
C THR A 28 -0.67 5.51 -4.42
N ILE A 29 0.51 5.29 -4.99
CA ILE A 29 1.74 5.11 -4.21
C ILE A 29 2.07 6.38 -3.42
N ASN A 30 1.96 7.55 -4.05
CA ASN A 30 2.22 8.81 -3.36
C ASN A 30 1.30 8.99 -2.16
N HIS A 31 0.01 8.69 -2.32
CA HIS A 31 -0.96 8.79 -1.23
C HIS A 31 -0.64 7.81 -0.10
N MET A 32 -0.37 6.55 -0.45
CA MET A 32 -0.04 5.51 0.53
C MET A 32 1.21 5.85 1.32
N ASN A 33 2.27 6.27 0.63
CA ASN A 33 3.55 6.55 1.28
C ASN A 33 3.49 7.82 2.15
N ALA A 34 2.71 8.81 1.76
CA ALA A 34 2.43 9.96 2.63
C ALA A 34 1.71 9.53 3.91
N GLY A 35 0.76 8.61 3.80
CA GLY A 35 0.07 8.03 4.94
C GLY A 35 1.00 7.21 5.83
N TYR A 36 1.86 6.39 5.25
CA TYR A 36 2.84 5.60 6.00
C TYR A 36 3.80 6.50 6.78
N GLU A 37 4.31 7.55 6.15
CA GLU A 37 5.19 8.51 6.82
C GLU A 37 4.47 9.21 7.98
N LYS A 38 3.24 9.64 7.76
CA LYS A 38 2.45 10.34 8.77
C LYS A 38 2.12 9.45 9.97
N HIS A 39 1.78 8.18 9.72
CA HIS A 39 1.27 7.25 10.74
C HIS A 39 2.28 6.18 11.15
N LYS A 40 3.53 6.32 10.79
CA LYS A 40 4.54 5.27 10.97
C LYS A 40 4.66 4.76 12.41
N LEU A 41 4.58 5.66 13.40
CA LEU A 41 4.75 5.25 14.81
C LEU A 41 3.63 4.32 15.27
N ILE A 42 2.37 4.67 14.98
CA ILE A 42 1.24 3.82 15.38
C ILE A 42 1.24 2.52 14.59
N MET A 43 1.65 2.54 13.32
CA MET A 43 1.74 1.33 12.51
C MET A 43 2.86 0.41 13.00
N PHE A 44 4.03 0.95 13.35
CA PHE A 44 5.11 0.16 13.96
C PHE A 44 4.66 -0.49 15.26
N MET A 45 3.98 0.27 16.12
CA MET A 45 3.46 -0.26 17.39
C MET A 45 2.45 -1.38 17.15
N THR A 46 1.55 -1.21 16.20
CA THR A 46 0.56 -2.22 15.84
C THR A 46 1.23 -3.49 15.37
N VAL A 47 2.15 -3.39 14.41
CA VAL A 47 2.87 -4.55 13.86
C VAL A 47 3.69 -5.26 14.94
N SER A 48 4.35 -4.51 15.82
CA SER A 48 5.18 -5.11 16.85
C SER A 48 4.39 -5.86 17.92
N LYS A 49 3.11 -5.53 18.10
CA LYS A 49 2.26 -6.10 19.16
C LYS A 49 1.16 -7.02 18.66
N MET A 50 0.91 -7.08 17.34
CA MET A 50 -0.21 -7.88 16.82
C MET A 50 -0.04 -9.39 17.03
N TRP A 51 1.18 -9.87 17.23
CA TRP A 51 1.44 -11.27 17.56
C TRP A 51 0.93 -11.62 18.96
N LYS A 52 0.86 -10.62 19.86
CA LYS A 52 0.45 -10.80 21.25
C LYS A 52 -1.04 -10.50 21.46
N TYR A 53 -1.60 -9.55 20.72
CA TYR A 53 -2.97 -9.11 20.88
C TYR A 53 -3.78 -9.39 19.62
N ARG A 54 -4.71 -10.34 19.74
CA ARG A 54 -5.54 -10.80 18.62
C ARG A 54 -6.31 -9.66 17.95
N PHE A 55 -6.87 -8.74 18.74
CA PHE A 55 -7.64 -7.64 18.17
C PHE A 55 -6.79 -6.71 17.31
N LEU A 56 -5.52 -6.51 17.65
CA LEU A 56 -4.60 -5.72 16.81
C LEU A 56 -4.32 -6.41 15.49
N LYS A 57 -4.13 -7.74 15.52
CA LYS A 57 -3.93 -8.52 14.31
C LYS A 57 -5.15 -8.46 13.40
N GLU A 58 -6.35 -8.63 13.96
CA GLU A 58 -7.60 -8.58 13.21
C GLU A 58 -7.80 -7.20 12.58
N ASN A 59 -7.54 -6.13 13.31
CA ASN A 59 -7.64 -4.76 12.81
C ASN A 59 -6.64 -4.49 11.69
N TYR A 60 -5.40 -4.98 11.83
CA TYR A 60 -4.38 -4.82 10.82
C TYR A 60 -4.75 -5.54 9.53
N LEU A 61 -5.27 -6.76 9.63
CA LEU A 61 -5.71 -7.54 8.46
C LEU A 61 -6.90 -6.87 7.77
N MET A 62 -7.87 -6.36 8.55
CA MET A 62 -9.01 -5.63 8.00
C MET A 62 -8.56 -4.37 7.27
N TYR A 63 -7.61 -3.64 7.83
CA TYR A 63 -7.00 -2.48 7.21
C TYR A 63 -6.34 -2.82 5.88
N GLN A 64 -5.58 -3.92 5.84
CA GLN A 64 -4.96 -4.38 4.59
C GLN A 64 -6.00 -4.72 3.52
N ASP A 65 -7.12 -5.34 3.91
CA ASP A 65 -8.21 -5.66 2.98
C ASP A 65 -8.86 -4.39 2.42
N ILE A 66 -9.08 -3.38 3.25
CA ILE A 66 -9.63 -2.11 2.81
C ILE A 66 -8.71 -1.46 1.76
N ILE A 67 -7.42 -1.42 2.02
CA ILE A 67 -6.44 -0.86 1.08
C ILE A 67 -6.40 -1.66 -0.22
N LYS A 68 -6.40 -2.98 -0.12
CA LYS A 68 -6.41 -3.85 -1.29
C LYS A 68 -7.62 -3.57 -2.18
N ASN A 69 -8.81 -3.52 -1.58
CA ASN A 69 -10.05 -3.29 -2.32
C ASN A 69 -10.07 -1.91 -2.98
N LYS A 70 -9.65 -0.88 -2.26
CA LYS A 70 -9.57 0.48 -2.80
C LYS A 70 -8.55 0.58 -3.92
N THR A 71 -7.41 -0.07 -3.77
CA THR A 71 -6.38 -0.11 -4.81
C THR A 71 -6.93 -0.75 -6.08
N GLU A 72 -7.67 -1.84 -5.97
CA GLU A 72 -8.25 -2.52 -7.13
C GLU A 72 -9.40 -1.73 -7.76
N GLU A 73 -10.07 -0.86 -7.00
CA GLU A 73 -11.02 0.09 -7.59
C GLU A 73 -10.32 1.13 -8.48
N ILE A 74 -9.17 1.62 -8.05
CA ILE A 74 -8.39 2.61 -8.79
C ILE A 74 -7.68 1.97 -9.97
N LEU A 75 -7.23 0.74 -9.79
CA LEU A 75 -6.40 -0.02 -10.74
C LEU A 75 -7.08 -1.36 -11.07
N PRO A 76 -8.24 -1.33 -11.78
CA PRO A 76 -8.96 -2.57 -12.10
C PRO A 76 -8.16 -3.53 -12.99
N GLU A 77 -7.13 -3.05 -13.66
CA GLU A 77 -6.22 -3.89 -14.45
C GLU A 77 -5.57 -5.00 -13.62
N VAL A 78 -5.37 -4.76 -12.31
CA VAL A 78 -4.77 -5.72 -11.39
C VAL A 78 -5.63 -6.99 -11.25
N LEU A 79 -6.93 -6.88 -11.45
CA LEU A 79 -7.84 -8.02 -11.39
C LEU A 79 -7.56 -9.06 -12.48
N ASN A 80 -6.89 -8.67 -13.56
CA ASN A 80 -6.54 -9.55 -14.67
C ASN A 80 -5.15 -10.18 -14.55
N PHE A 81 -4.40 -9.84 -13.49
CA PHE A 81 -3.09 -10.46 -13.24
C PHE A 81 -3.29 -11.92 -12.80
N ASP A 82 -2.28 -12.76 -13.04
CA ASP A 82 -2.28 -14.08 -12.42
C ASP A 82 -2.25 -13.95 -10.89
N THR A 83 -2.60 -15.03 -10.19
CA THR A 83 -2.77 -15.01 -8.74
C THR A 83 -1.50 -14.55 -8.01
N GLU A 84 -0.36 -15.09 -8.38
CA GLU A 84 0.91 -14.75 -7.74
C GLU A 84 1.29 -13.29 -7.98
N SER A 85 1.15 -12.83 -9.20
CA SER A 85 1.46 -11.44 -9.57
C SER A 85 0.55 -10.44 -8.85
N ARG A 86 -0.73 -10.77 -8.72
CA ARG A 86 -1.69 -9.93 -8.00
C ARG A 86 -1.28 -9.78 -6.54
N HIS A 87 -0.95 -10.87 -5.88
CA HIS A 87 -0.49 -10.83 -4.48
C HIS A 87 0.84 -10.09 -4.33
N LEU A 88 1.78 -10.33 -5.24
CA LEU A 88 3.07 -9.64 -5.23
C LEU A 88 2.90 -8.13 -5.45
N PHE A 89 1.97 -7.74 -6.32
CA PHE A 89 1.66 -6.34 -6.56
C PHE A 89 1.20 -5.67 -5.25
N HIS A 90 0.24 -6.26 -4.55
CA HIS A 90 -0.24 -5.71 -3.28
C HIS A 90 0.85 -5.72 -2.20
N ALA A 91 1.67 -6.76 -2.13
CA ALA A 91 2.79 -6.81 -1.20
C ALA A 91 3.79 -5.68 -1.48
N SER A 92 4.00 -5.34 -2.75
CA SER A 92 4.91 -4.26 -3.15
C SER A 92 4.41 -2.87 -2.73
N LEU A 93 3.12 -2.74 -2.42
CA LEU A 93 2.51 -1.49 -1.95
C LEU A 93 2.37 -1.44 -0.41
N ALA A 94 2.66 -2.53 0.28
CA ALA A 94 2.37 -2.67 1.70
C ALA A 94 3.32 -1.85 2.57
N PHE A 95 2.86 -1.54 3.79
CA PHE A 95 3.67 -0.88 4.81
C PHE A 95 4.99 -1.63 5.07
N ALA A 96 4.96 -2.97 5.02
CA ALA A 96 6.16 -3.79 5.21
C ALA A 96 7.24 -3.49 4.17
N MET A 97 6.84 -3.30 2.90
CA MET A 97 7.77 -2.91 1.84
C MET A 97 8.35 -1.52 2.10
N TRP A 98 7.48 -0.57 2.46
CA TRP A 98 7.89 0.79 2.77
C TRP A 98 8.90 0.83 3.93
N THR A 99 8.63 0.08 5.02
CA THR A 99 9.53 0.03 6.18
C THR A 99 10.86 -0.60 5.84
N ARG A 100 10.86 -1.63 5.00
CA ARG A 100 12.10 -2.27 4.56
C ARG A 100 12.99 -1.28 3.81
N LEU A 101 12.42 -0.51 2.91
CA LEU A 101 13.15 0.48 2.13
C LEU A 101 13.59 1.67 2.99
N GLN A 102 12.73 2.12 3.91
CA GLN A 102 13.08 3.17 4.86
C GLN A 102 14.28 2.75 5.73
N GLY A 103 14.32 1.49 6.14
CA GLY A 103 15.42 0.95 6.92
C GLY A 103 16.76 0.98 6.19
N GLN A 104 16.76 1.11 4.87
CA GLN A 104 17.97 1.27 4.05
C GLN A 104 18.37 2.74 3.88
N LYS A 105 17.81 3.64 4.69
CA LYS A 105 18.10 5.09 4.69
C LYS A 105 17.70 5.81 3.40
N LEU A 106 16.75 5.27 2.66
CA LEU A 106 16.18 5.94 1.50
C LEU A 106 15.18 7.01 1.98
N ASN A 107 15.15 8.14 1.30
CA ASN A 107 14.13 9.15 1.55
C ASN A 107 12.80 8.73 0.89
N ASN A 108 11.72 9.43 1.20
CA ASN A 108 10.39 9.04 0.73
C ASN A 108 10.25 9.06 -0.80
N ASP A 109 10.93 10.00 -1.48
CA ASP A 109 10.94 10.03 -2.95
C ASP A 109 11.60 8.79 -3.55
N GLN A 110 12.72 8.37 -2.97
CA GLN A 110 13.43 7.16 -3.40
C GLN A 110 12.60 5.90 -3.16
N ILE A 111 11.94 5.82 -2.01
CA ILE A 111 11.05 4.70 -1.67
C ILE A 111 9.90 4.64 -2.68
N THR A 112 9.28 5.78 -2.98
CA THR A 112 8.18 5.86 -3.95
C THR A 112 8.64 5.39 -5.33
N LYS A 113 9.80 5.82 -5.79
CA LYS A 113 10.36 5.40 -7.08
C LYS A 113 10.63 3.90 -7.13
N ALA A 114 11.16 3.33 -6.05
CA ALA A 114 11.44 1.89 -5.98
C ALA A 114 10.16 1.07 -6.03
N MET A 115 9.14 1.46 -5.27
CA MET A 115 7.85 0.79 -5.25
C MET A 115 7.14 0.90 -6.61
N LEU A 116 7.19 2.08 -7.22
CA LEU A 116 6.61 2.30 -8.55
C LEU A 116 7.27 1.40 -9.60
N ARG A 117 8.60 1.35 -9.60
CA ARG A 117 9.36 0.50 -10.52
C ARG A 117 8.96 -0.97 -10.37
N GLN A 118 8.89 -1.46 -9.14
CA GLN A 118 8.52 -2.85 -8.87
C GLN A 118 7.11 -3.16 -9.38
N CYS A 119 6.16 -2.29 -9.11
CA CYS A 119 4.78 -2.47 -9.54
C CYS A 119 4.64 -2.44 -11.07
N ILE A 120 5.39 -1.57 -11.75
CA ILE A 120 5.39 -1.50 -13.22
C ILE A 120 5.96 -2.79 -13.82
N LEU A 121 7.04 -3.32 -13.24
CA LEU A 121 7.63 -4.58 -13.71
C LEU A 121 6.63 -5.73 -13.60
N ILE A 122 5.91 -5.82 -12.48
CA ILE A 122 4.88 -6.83 -12.27
C ILE A 122 3.76 -6.67 -13.30
N ALA A 123 3.30 -5.44 -13.51
CA ALA A 123 2.22 -5.17 -14.48
C ALA A 123 2.64 -5.52 -15.91
N ASN A 124 3.88 -5.21 -16.29
CA ASN A 124 4.39 -5.52 -17.63
C ASN A 124 4.50 -7.03 -17.86
N ASP A 125 4.80 -7.80 -16.83
CA ASP A 125 4.84 -9.27 -16.91
C ASP A 125 3.45 -9.88 -17.18
N ASN A 126 2.37 -9.12 -16.93
CA ASN A 126 0.99 -9.58 -17.06
C ASN A 126 0.26 -9.00 -18.29
N ARG A 127 0.97 -8.36 -19.19
CA ARG A 127 0.38 -7.82 -20.42
C ARG A 127 0.43 -8.76 -21.60
#